data_18f8ed8304117df33cf0d4ec521c6e96
#
_entry.id   18f8ed8304117df33cf0d4ec521c6e96
#
_cell.length_a   1.000
_cell.length_b   1.000
_cell.length_c   1.000
_cell.angle_alpha   90.00
_cell.angle_beta   90.00
_cell.angle_gamma   90.00
#
_symmetry.space_group_name_H-M   'P 1'
#
loop_
_entity.id
_entity.type
_entity.pdbx_description
1 polymer ?
#
loop_
_entity_poly.entity_id
_entity_poly.type
_entity_poly.pdbx_seq_one_letter_code
_entity_poly.pdbx_strand_id
1 'polypeptide(L)'
;SGTGYHSSGSSIKNSGKPSTKKSSSQNKPDTKSQKRQTSGGRALTYHERKKKKKRGCFPFLLLIILLIAGAVFAFRFSLKGAFSKIEKYPLDKTSVTVNDTDANIKDYQNIALFGVDSQDNKIKDKGSRTDCIIIASINKSTKKVKLMSIYRDTYVSIDGEYDKINAAYSYGGPELALRTINRNLDLNITDFATVNFKALADAVDVLGGIPLTINSEKELQNLNDYIGNMNHINGGNSPKFEKTGTYTFDGNQAVAYSRIRYMEGGDHARANHQRLVLEGIMNTAKKQPLKLGKLISTVL
;
A
#
# COMPACT_ATOMS: atom_id res chain seq x y z
N SER A 1 19.18 56.16 4.81
CA SER A 1 20.57 55.73 4.97
C SER A 1 20.60 54.22 4.89
N GLY A 2 20.97 53.48 3.94
CA GLY A 2 22.01 53.72 2.91
C GLY A 2 23.20 52.85 3.13
N THR A 3 23.55 52.14 2.10
CA THR A 3 24.80 51.48 1.72
C THR A 3 24.86 50.01 2.05
N GLY A 4 25.09 49.02 1.19
CA GLY A 4 25.66 49.08 -0.17
C GLY A 4 26.87 48.16 -0.29
N TYR A 5 26.84 47.21 -1.28
CA TYR A 5 27.99 46.63 -2.02
C TYR A 5 29.02 45.78 -1.28
N HIS A 6 29.53 44.63 -1.80
CA HIS A 6 30.17 44.18 -3.03
C HIS A 6 30.25 42.65 -3.02
N SER A 7 29.95 41.84 -4.01
CA SER A 7 30.56 41.55 -5.32
C SER A 7 32.09 41.27 -5.31
N SER A 8 32.43 40.03 -5.65
CA SER A 8 33.53 39.54 -6.48
C SER A 8 33.58 37.99 -6.33
N GLY A 9 33.53 37.14 -7.30
CA GLY A 9 33.97 37.15 -8.67
C GLY A 9 35.39 36.58 -8.83
N SER A 10 35.55 35.31 -9.25
CA SER A 10 36.58 34.75 -10.11
C SER A 10 36.44 33.22 -10.15
N SER A 11 36.11 32.62 -11.16
CA SER A 11 36.68 32.19 -12.43
C SER A 11 38.17 31.85 -12.42
N ILE A 12 38.50 30.61 -12.83
CA ILE A 12 39.61 30.16 -13.67
C ILE A 12 39.54 28.62 -13.66
N LYS A 13 39.12 27.96 -14.74
CA LYS A 13 39.83 27.50 -15.94
C LYS A 13 40.92 26.42 -15.67
N ASN A 14 40.69 25.35 -16.25
CA ASN A 14 41.37 24.69 -17.39
C ASN A 14 42.07 23.38 -17.07
N SER A 15 41.71 22.41 -17.75
CA SER A 15 42.33 21.71 -18.89
C SER A 15 43.13 20.47 -18.54
N GLY A 16 42.89 19.43 -19.28
CA GLY A 16 43.89 18.59 -19.83
C GLY A 16 43.54 17.14 -20.07
N LYS A 17 42.98 16.83 -21.21
CA LYS A 17 43.31 15.58 -21.92
C LYS A 17 44.68 15.79 -22.60
N PRO A 18 45.48 14.75 -22.88
CA PRO A 18 45.33 13.87 -24.01
C PRO A 18 45.82 12.42 -23.75
N SER A 19 45.27 11.43 -24.37
CA SER A 19 45.46 10.82 -25.70
C SER A 19 46.80 10.08 -25.91
N THR A 20 46.60 8.90 -26.49
CA THR A 20 47.39 8.18 -27.48
C THR A 20 48.43 7.19 -26.94
N LYS A 21 48.51 6.00 -27.44
CA LYS A 21 48.81 5.35 -28.67
C LYS A 21 49.04 3.86 -28.41
N LYS A 22 48.47 2.94 -29.15
CA LYS A 22 48.97 2.19 -30.34
C LYS A 22 50.33 1.54 -30.21
N SER A 23 50.37 0.20 -30.42
CA SER A 23 51.10 -0.55 -31.44
C SER A 23 50.99 -2.03 -31.11
N SER A 24 50.44 -2.90 -31.94
CA SER A 24 50.91 -3.52 -33.20
C SER A 24 52.14 -4.39 -33.05
N SER A 25 52.00 -5.62 -33.37
CA SER A 25 52.70 -6.44 -34.37
C SER A 25 52.63 -7.90 -33.93
N GLN A 26 52.01 -8.74 -34.70
CA GLN A 26 52.54 -9.58 -35.79
C GLN A 26 53.82 -10.33 -35.43
N ASN A 27 53.72 -11.66 -35.42
CA ASN A 27 54.48 -12.47 -36.35
C ASN A 27 54.15 -13.97 -36.24
N LYS A 28 53.73 -14.54 -37.36
CA LYS A 28 53.97 -15.94 -37.74
C LYS A 28 55.42 -16.06 -38.23
N PRO A 29 56.05 -17.24 -38.23
CA PRO A 29 56.16 -17.94 -39.47
C PRO A 29 56.02 -19.48 -39.43
N ASP A 30 55.69 -19.98 -40.57
CA ASP A 30 55.69 -21.34 -41.00
C ASP A 30 57.09 -22.05 -40.94
N THR A 31 57.15 -23.37 -40.88
CA THR A 31 57.73 -24.17 -41.90
C THR A 31 57.74 -25.69 -41.61
N LYS A 32 57.22 -26.44 -42.60
CA LYS A 32 57.71 -27.69 -43.24
C LYS A 32 57.88 -29.00 -42.46
N SER A 33 56.98 -29.92 -42.74
CA SER A 33 57.29 -31.12 -43.61
C SER A 33 58.34 -32.06 -43.12
N GLN A 34 57.93 -33.28 -42.77
CA GLN A 34 58.55 -34.48 -43.43
C GLN A 34 57.70 -35.76 -43.27
N LYS A 35 57.48 -36.41 -44.35
CA LYS A 35 56.91 -37.75 -44.54
C LYS A 35 57.79 -38.81 -43.87
N ARG A 36 57.16 -39.83 -43.28
CA ARG A 36 57.66 -41.24 -43.43
C ARG A 36 56.49 -42.20 -43.32
N GLN A 37 56.35 -43.00 -44.36
CA GLN A 37 55.49 -44.16 -44.43
C GLN A 37 56.08 -45.30 -43.59
N THR A 38 55.21 -46.04 -42.88
CA THR A 38 55.35 -47.51 -42.86
C THR A 38 53.98 -48.12 -42.55
N SER A 39 53.72 -49.16 -43.23
CA SER A 39 52.59 -50.05 -43.29
C SER A 39 52.24 -50.77 -41.98
N GLY A 40 50.97 -51.03 -41.78
CA GLY A 40 50.52 -51.97 -40.78
C GLY A 40 48.99 -51.92 -40.64
N GLY A 41 48.30 -52.79 -41.36
CA GLY A 41 46.83 -52.86 -41.30
C GLY A 41 46.34 -53.35 -39.95
N ARG A 42 45.37 -52.62 -39.41
CA ARG A 42 44.46 -53.09 -38.37
C ARG A 42 43.08 -52.56 -38.67
N ALA A 43 42.15 -53.47 -38.82
CA ALA A 43 40.74 -53.22 -39.00
C ALA A 43 40.22 -52.33 -37.90
N LEU A 44 39.69 -51.18 -38.30
CA LEU A 44 38.98 -50.29 -37.42
C LEU A 44 37.57 -50.82 -37.26
N THR A 45 37.30 -51.40 -36.14
CA THR A 45 35.92 -51.67 -35.66
C THR A 45 35.19 -50.34 -35.47
N TYR A 46 34.16 -50.12 -36.27
CA TYR A 46 33.28 -49.00 -36.21
C TYR A 46 32.42 -49.10 -34.93
N HIS A 47 32.81 -48.39 -33.89
CA HIS A 47 31.95 -48.24 -32.68
C HIS A 47 30.85 -47.22 -33.00
N GLU A 48 29.66 -47.72 -33.27
CA GLU A 48 28.44 -46.91 -33.27
C GLU A 48 28.28 -46.22 -31.91
N ARG A 49 28.59 -44.95 -31.86
CA ARG A 49 28.23 -44.11 -30.70
C ARG A 49 26.72 -43.98 -30.67
N LYS A 50 26.06 -44.81 -29.86
CA LYS A 50 24.67 -44.62 -29.49
C LYS A 50 24.50 -43.19 -28.95
N LYS A 51 23.85 -42.29 -29.71
CA LYS A 51 23.43 -40.97 -29.30
C LYS A 51 22.48 -41.16 -28.09
N LYS A 52 22.96 -40.89 -26.87
CA LYS A 52 22.08 -40.75 -25.72
C LYS A 52 21.08 -39.65 -26.02
N LYS A 53 19.82 -40.00 -26.27
CA LYS A 53 18.71 -39.07 -26.32
C LYS A 53 18.72 -38.32 -25.00
N LYS A 54 19.08 -37.02 -25.00
CA LYS A 54 18.87 -36.13 -23.89
C LYS A 54 17.36 -36.15 -23.63
N ARG A 55 16.92 -36.84 -22.61
CA ARG A 55 15.54 -36.71 -22.09
C ARG A 55 15.39 -35.25 -21.70
N GLY A 56 14.71 -34.50 -22.55
CA GLY A 56 14.56 -33.07 -22.40
C GLY A 56 13.90 -32.76 -21.05
N CYS A 57 14.34 -31.70 -20.42
CA CYS A 57 13.79 -31.11 -19.20
C CYS A 57 12.35 -30.58 -19.39
N PHE A 58 11.76 -30.83 -20.56
CA PHE A 58 10.44 -30.36 -20.98
C PHE A 58 9.29 -30.83 -20.08
N PRO A 59 9.18 -32.12 -19.65
CA PRO A 59 8.09 -32.53 -18.77
C PRO A 59 8.19 -31.89 -17.37
N PHE A 60 9.42 -31.62 -16.88
CA PHE A 60 9.63 -30.96 -15.58
C PHE A 60 9.26 -29.48 -15.64
N LEU A 61 9.56 -28.79 -16.72
CA LEU A 61 9.18 -27.39 -16.95
C LEU A 61 7.64 -27.26 -17.06
N LEU A 62 6.99 -28.20 -17.73
CA LEU A 62 5.54 -28.23 -17.88
C LEU A 62 4.84 -28.48 -16.53
N LEU A 63 5.42 -29.34 -15.68
CA LEU A 63 4.94 -29.57 -14.31
C LEU A 63 5.05 -28.30 -13.45
N ILE A 64 6.16 -27.57 -13.53
CA ILE A 64 6.34 -26.29 -12.82
C ILE A 64 5.30 -25.26 -13.28
N ILE A 65 5.05 -25.14 -14.58
CA ILE A 65 4.04 -24.22 -15.12
C ILE A 65 2.64 -24.59 -14.60
N LEU A 66 2.29 -25.88 -14.57
CA LEU A 66 1.02 -26.36 -14.03
C LEU A 66 0.89 -26.07 -12.53
N LEU A 67 1.95 -26.24 -11.75
CA LEU A 67 1.95 -25.91 -10.33
C LEU A 67 1.78 -24.40 -10.08
N ILE A 68 2.46 -23.56 -10.86
CA ILE A 68 2.31 -22.10 -10.79
C ILE A 68 0.88 -21.70 -11.20
N ALA A 69 0.35 -22.24 -12.29
CA ALA A 69 -1.01 -21.98 -12.75
C ALA A 69 -2.05 -22.42 -11.69
N GLY A 70 -1.87 -23.59 -11.08
CA GLY A 70 -2.70 -24.08 -9.98
C GLY A 70 -2.64 -23.18 -8.75
N ALA A 71 -1.45 -22.72 -8.36
CA ALA A 71 -1.26 -21.78 -7.24
C ALA A 71 -1.91 -20.43 -7.51
N VAL A 72 -1.77 -19.88 -8.72
CA VAL A 72 -2.43 -18.65 -9.14
C VAL A 72 -3.95 -18.80 -9.15
N PHE A 73 -4.45 -19.93 -9.65
CA PHE A 73 -5.88 -20.25 -9.67
C PHE A 73 -6.45 -20.35 -8.23
N ALA A 74 -5.79 -21.11 -7.36
CA ALA A 74 -6.16 -21.26 -5.96
C ALA A 74 -6.16 -19.92 -5.22
N PHE A 75 -5.15 -19.06 -5.47
CA PHE A 75 -5.07 -17.72 -4.91
C PHE A 75 -6.24 -16.83 -5.37
N ARG A 76 -6.54 -16.84 -6.69
CA ARG A 76 -7.69 -16.09 -7.22
C ARG A 76 -9.03 -16.60 -6.69
N PHE A 77 -9.16 -17.92 -6.50
CA PHE A 77 -10.36 -18.53 -5.93
C PHE A 77 -10.52 -18.15 -4.44
N SER A 78 -9.44 -18.17 -3.67
CA SER A 78 -9.42 -17.73 -2.27
C SER A 78 -9.82 -16.26 -2.12
N LEU A 79 -9.31 -15.38 -3.00
CA LEU A 79 -9.71 -13.97 -3.03
C LEU A 79 -11.20 -13.80 -3.32
N LYS A 80 -11.74 -14.53 -4.33
CA LYS A 80 -13.18 -14.48 -4.64
C LYS A 80 -14.02 -14.90 -3.43
N GLY A 81 -13.63 -15.97 -2.73
CA GLY A 81 -14.31 -16.43 -1.52
C GLY A 81 -14.25 -15.43 -0.37
N ALA A 82 -13.15 -14.70 -0.21
CA ALA A 82 -13.03 -13.61 0.77
C ALA A 82 -13.97 -12.44 0.43
N PHE A 83 -13.97 -12.01 -0.83
CA PHE A 83 -14.87 -10.93 -1.29
C PHE A 83 -16.37 -11.31 -1.22
N SER A 84 -16.74 -12.58 -1.28
CA SER A 84 -18.14 -13.00 -1.15
C SER A 84 -18.68 -12.92 0.28
N LYS A 85 -17.80 -12.81 1.27
CA LYS A 85 -18.16 -12.67 2.69
C LYS A 85 -18.32 -11.21 3.14
N ILE A 86 -17.99 -10.25 2.27
CA ILE A 86 -18.17 -8.82 2.56
C ILE A 86 -19.64 -8.52 2.68
N GLU A 87 -20.05 -7.96 3.80
CA GLU A 87 -21.38 -7.40 3.97
C GLU A 87 -21.54 -6.21 3.02
N LYS A 88 -22.44 -6.36 2.05
CA LYS A 88 -22.66 -5.34 1.04
C LYS A 88 -23.82 -4.45 1.45
N TYR A 89 -23.52 -3.20 1.69
CA TYR A 89 -24.56 -2.19 1.86
C TYR A 89 -25.27 -1.94 0.52
N PRO A 90 -26.63 -2.02 0.47
CA PRO A 90 -27.40 -1.80 -0.76
C PRO A 90 -27.45 -0.29 -1.09
N LEU A 91 -26.33 0.27 -1.58
CA LEU A 91 -26.23 1.67 -1.95
C LEU A 91 -26.96 1.94 -3.26
N ASP A 92 -27.90 2.88 -3.26
CA ASP A 92 -28.40 3.48 -4.49
C ASP A 92 -27.38 4.48 -5.03
N LYS A 93 -26.67 4.08 -6.08
CA LYS A 93 -25.64 4.93 -6.70
C LYS A 93 -26.20 6.22 -7.30
N THR A 94 -27.46 6.22 -7.69
CA THR A 94 -28.10 7.41 -8.28
C THR A 94 -28.36 8.47 -7.22
N SER A 95 -28.66 8.07 -5.98
CA SER A 95 -28.91 8.98 -4.87
C SER A 95 -27.65 9.72 -4.39
N VAL A 96 -26.46 9.18 -4.64
CA VAL A 96 -25.17 9.76 -4.21
C VAL A 96 -24.41 10.47 -5.34
N THR A 97 -24.77 10.23 -6.61
CA THR A 97 -24.15 10.90 -7.76
C THR A 97 -24.89 12.22 -8.03
N VAL A 98 -24.29 13.33 -7.65
CA VAL A 98 -24.96 14.66 -7.61
C VAL A 98 -24.31 15.71 -8.48
N ASN A 99 -23.14 15.44 -9.08
CA ASN A 99 -22.36 16.39 -9.85
C ASN A 99 -21.97 15.85 -11.23
N ASP A 100 -21.82 16.77 -12.19
CA ASP A 100 -21.11 16.52 -13.43
C ASP A 100 -19.61 16.74 -13.18
N THR A 101 -18.88 15.64 -12.95
CA THR A 101 -17.45 15.73 -12.67
C THR A 101 -16.63 15.94 -13.94
N ASP A 102 -15.54 16.72 -13.82
CA ASP A 102 -14.56 16.91 -14.89
C ASP A 102 -14.04 15.57 -15.44
N ALA A 103 -13.77 15.51 -16.74
CA ALA A 103 -13.23 14.34 -17.42
C ALA A 103 -11.96 13.78 -16.76
N ASN A 104 -11.11 14.64 -16.19
CA ASN A 104 -9.88 14.24 -15.49
C ASN A 104 -10.12 13.42 -14.23
N ILE A 105 -11.29 13.58 -13.57
CA ILE A 105 -11.66 12.78 -12.39
C ILE A 105 -12.01 11.35 -12.79
N LYS A 106 -12.46 11.12 -14.02
CA LYS A 106 -12.80 9.80 -14.56
C LYS A 106 -11.60 8.84 -14.62
N ASP A 107 -10.37 9.37 -14.67
CA ASP A 107 -9.15 8.56 -14.62
C ASP A 107 -8.82 8.02 -13.22
N TYR A 108 -9.54 8.48 -12.23
CA TYR A 108 -9.39 8.06 -10.85
C TYR A 108 -10.60 7.23 -10.39
N GLN A 109 -10.33 6.27 -9.53
CA GLN A 109 -11.33 5.62 -8.70
C GLN A 109 -11.21 6.19 -7.30
N ASN A 110 -12.26 6.85 -6.83
CA ASN A 110 -12.33 7.41 -5.49
C ASN A 110 -13.16 6.49 -4.60
N ILE A 111 -12.62 6.16 -3.43
CA ILE A 111 -13.28 5.32 -2.42
C ILE A 111 -13.31 6.10 -1.12
N ALA A 112 -14.47 6.24 -0.50
CA ALA A 112 -14.58 6.83 0.82
C ALA A 112 -14.32 5.77 1.89
N LEU A 113 -13.43 6.09 2.83
CA LEU A 113 -13.11 5.25 3.98
C LEU A 113 -13.65 5.96 5.23
N PHE A 114 -14.62 5.31 5.89
CA PHE A 114 -15.25 5.80 7.11
C PHE A 114 -14.76 5.01 8.31
N GLY A 115 -14.16 5.69 9.28
CA GLY A 115 -13.84 5.13 10.59
C GLY A 115 -14.91 5.55 11.59
N VAL A 116 -15.66 4.59 12.13
CA VAL A 116 -16.73 4.85 13.07
C VAL A 116 -16.32 4.46 14.49
N ASP A 117 -16.70 5.29 15.47
CA ASP A 117 -16.56 4.97 16.90
C ASP A 117 -17.79 4.15 17.33
N SER A 118 -17.68 2.84 17.30
CA SER A 118 -18.72 1.91 17.72
C SER A 118 -18.26 1.17 18.97
N GLN A 119 -18.88 1.49 20.12
CA GLN A 119 -18.54 0.89 21.42
C GLN A 119 -18.96 -0.58 21.53
N ASP A 120 -19.97 -1.01 20.77
CA ASP A 120 -20.51 -2.37 20.77
C ASP A 120 -19.87 -3.25 19.68
N ASN A 121 -18.80 -2.79 19.04
CA ASN A 121 -18.12 -3.45 17.92
C ASN A 121 -19.02 -3.79 16.72
N LYS A 122 -20.21 -3.21 16.65
CA LYS A 122 -21.11 -3.35 15.50
C LYS A 122 -21.10 -2.07 14.67
N ILE A 123 -20.96 -2.21 13.39
CA ILE A 123 -21.13 -1.11 12.44
C ILE A 123 -22.64 -0.89 12.30
N LYS A 124 -23.11 0.29 12.68
CA LYS A 124 -24.51 0.69 12.51
C LYS A 124 -24.61 1.61 11.29
N ASP A 125 -25.66 1.41 10.52
CA ASP A 125 -25.91 2.25 9.34
C ASP A 125 -26.23 3.69 9.72
N LYS A 126 -26.77 3.90 10.92
CA LYS A 126 -27.12 5.22 11.45
C LYS A 126 -26.77 5.30 12.94
N GLY A 127 -26.67 6.51 13.45
CA GLY A 127 -26.44 6.78 14.87
C GLY A 127 -24.96 6.84 15.29
N SER A 128 -24.03 6.30 14.48
CA SER A 128 -22.60 6.43 14.73
C SER A 128 -22.03 7.64 14.00
N ARG A 129 -21.11 8.38 14.63
CA ARG A 129 -20.37 9.46 13.96
C ARG A 129 -19.08 8.90 13.34
N THR A 130 -18.70 9.46 12.20
CA THR A 130 -17.41 9.16 11.60
C THR A 130 -16.32 10.02 12.22
N ASP A 131 -15.42 9.40 12.97
CA ASP A 131 -14.25 10.08 13.55
C ASP A 131 -13.07 10.16 12.56
N CYS A 132 -13.12 9.37 11.51
CA CYS A 132 -12.16 9.35 10.41
C CYS A 132 -12.91 9.36 9.07
N ILE A 133 -12.58 10.30 8.20
CA ILE A 133 -13.10 10.37 6.84
C ILE A 133 -11.89 10.55 5.90
N ILE A 134 -11.59 9.54 5.10
CA ILE A 134 -10.47 9.57 4.15
C ILE A 134 -10.98 9.20 2.76
N ILE A 135 -10.63 9.98 1.76
CA ILE A 135 -10.83 9.64 0.36
C ILE A 135 -9.55 9.00 -0.17
N ALA A 136 -9.64 7.74 -0.56
CA ALA A 136 -8.58 7.03 -1.26
C ALA A 136 -8.80 7.21 -2.77
N SER A 137 -7.95 7.99 -3.42
CA SER A 137 -8.00 8.28 -4.85
C SER A 137 -6.96 7.45 -5.59
N ILE A 138 -7.41 6.50 -6.39
CA ILE A 138 -6.58 5.53 -7.11
C ILE A 138 -6.52 5.91 -8.58
N ASN A 139 -5.35 6.28 -9.06
CA ASN A 139 -5.15 6.48 -10.49
C ASN A 139 -5.24 5.15 -11.23
N LYS A 140 -6.18 5.02 -12.19
CA LYS A 140 -6.47 3.76 -12.90
C LYS A 140 -5.32 3.27 -13.76
N SER A 141 -4.50 4.18 -14.29
CA SER A 141 -3.36 3.88 -15.17
C SER A 141 -2.11 3.57 -14.36
N THR A 142 -1.68 4.47 -13.48
CA THR A 142 -0.41 4.34 -12.73
C THR A 142 -0.53 3.51 -11.46
N LYS A 143 -1.75 3.19 -11.02
CA LYS A 143 -2.06 2.50 -9.74
C LYS A 143 -1.54 3.22 -8.49
N LYS A 144 -1.16 4.50 -8.62
CA LYS A 144 -0.80 5.33 -7.47
C LYS A 144 -2.05 5.67 -6.67
N VAL A 145 -1.92 5.63 -5.35
CA VAL A 145 -2.98 5.99 -4.41
C VAL A 145 -2.61 7.29 -3.72
N LYS A 146 -3.57 8.22 -3.67
CA LYS A 146 -3.51 9.44 -2.85
C LYS A 146 -4.54 9.32 -1.75
N LEU A 147 -4.17 9.70 -0.53
CA LEU A 147 -5.07 9.74 0.61
C LEU A 147 -5.34 11.18 0.99
N MET A 148 -6.62 11.55 1.03
CA MET A 148 -7.08 12.88 1.42
C MET A 148 -7.98 12.74 2.64
N SER A 149 -7.57 13.32 3.78
CA SER A 149 -8.42 13.38 4.98
C SER A 149 -9.38 14.55 4.89
N ILE A 150 -10.63 14.31 5.22
CA ILE A 150 -11.64 15.34 5.47
C ILE A 150 -11.76 15.47 6.98
N TYR A 151 -11.56 16.69 7.51
CA TYR A 151 -11.70 16.91 8.95
C TYR A 151 -13.15 16.76 9.37
N ARG A 152 -13.41 15.93 10.36
CA ARG A 152 -14.75 15.56 10.82
C ARG A 152 -15.62 16.75 11.24
N ASP A 153 -14.97 17.82 11.71
CA ASP A 153 -15.65 19.04 12.17
C ASP A 153 -15.81 20.11 11.06
N THR A 154 -15.50 19.74 9.78
CA THR A 154 -15.74 20.62 8.63
C THR A 154 -17.22 20.95 8.54
N TYR A 155 -17.53 22.26 8.56
CA TYR A 155 -18.91 22.76 8.51
C TYR A 155 -19.39 22.80 7.08
N VAL A 156 -20.43 22.05 6.77
CA VAL A 156 -20.92 21.82 5.39
C VAL A 156 -22.46 21.78 5.37
N SER A 157 -23.04 21.93 4.18
CA SER A 157 -24.46 21.69 3.97
C SER A 157 -24.75 20.19 3.89
N ILE A 158 -25.67 19.71 4.72
CA ILE A 158 -26.19 18.34 4.75
C ILE A 158 -27.67 18.43 4.37
N ASP A 159 -28.00 18.17 3.10
CA ASP A 159 -29.37 18.26 2.52
C ASP A 159 -30.07 19.59 2.81
N GLY A 160 -29.32 20.71 2.82
CA GLY A 160 -29.85 22.06 3.00
C GLY A 160 -29.61 22.65 4.39
N GLU A 161 -29.40 21.84 5.38
CA GLU A 161 -29.05 22.27 6.75
C GLU A 161 -27.52 22.24 6.94
N TYR A 162 -27.00 23.11 7.82
CA TYR A 162 -25.56 23.21 8.03
C TYR A 162 -25.16 22.53 9.35
N ASP A 163 -24.22 21.59 9.26
CA ASP A 163 -23.63 20.91 10.43
C ASP A 163 -22.20 20.41 10.10
N LYS A 164 -21.56 19.78 11.07
CA LYS A 164 -20.29 19.08 10.89
C LYS A 164 -20.46 17.90 9.95
N ILE A 165 -19.53 17.72 9.04
CA ILE A 165 -19.60 16.66 8.00
C ILE A 165 -19.74 15.25 8.58
N ASN A 166 -19.18 14.98 9.77
CA ASN A 166 -19.29 13.69 10.44
C ASN A 166 -20.71 13.38 10.96
N ALA A 167 -21.57 14.38 11.08
CA ALA A 167 -22.97 14.19 11.46
C ALA A 167 -23.79 13.55 10.34
N ALA A 168 -23.40 13.74 9.07
CA ALA A 168 -24.10 13.18 7.93
C ALA A 168 -24.23 11.64 8.04
N TYR A 169 -23.16 10.95 8.47
CA TYR A 169 -23.22 9.49 8.67
C TYR A 169 -24.20 9.12 9.80
N SER A 170 -24.23 9.87 10.88
CA SER A 170 -25.15 9.65 12.00
C SER A 170 -26.61 9.84 11.60
N TYR A 171 -26.90 10.80 10.72
CA TYR A 171 -28.25 11.13 10.30
C TYR A 171 -28.80 10.16 9.24
N GLY A 172 -27.99 9.81 8.25
CA GLY A 172 -28.45 9.04 7.09
C GLY A 172 -27.52 7.93 6.65
N GLY A 173 -26.58 7.52 7.51
CA GLY A 173 -25.65 6.42 7.21
C GLY A 173 -24.64 6.77 6.09
N PRO A 174 -24.05 5.74 5.48
CA PRO A 174 -23.03 5.93 4.44
C PRO A 174 -23.59 6.65 3.21
N GLU A 175 -24.85 6.49 2.88
CA GLU A 175 -25.48 7.13 1.73
C GLU A 175 -25.51 8.66 1.88
N LEU A 176 -26.02 9.16 3.00
CA LEU A 176 -26.05 10.61 3.26
C LEU A 176 -24.64 11.17 3.41
N ALA A 177 -23.71 10.44 4.03
CA ALA A 177 -22.31 10.84 4.14
C ALA A 177 -21.65 11.00 2.77
N LEU A 178 -21.84 10.03 1.86
CA LEU A 178 -21.32 10.10 0.48
C LEU A 178 -21.95 11.26 -0.29
N ARG A 179 -23.27 11.41 -0.24
CA ARG A 179 -23.98 12.51 -0.91
C ARG A 179 -23.50 13.87 -0.42
N THR A 180 -23.30 14.02 0.90
CA THR A 180 -22.76 15.23 1.51
C THR A 180 -21.34 15.52 1.03
N ILE A 181 -20.46 14.52 1.01
CA ILE A 181 -19.09 14.65 0.51
C ILE A 181 -19.11 15.05 -0.97
N ASN A 182 -19.88 14.34 -1.79
CA ASN A 182 -19.94 14.59 -3.22
C ASN A 182 -20.41 16.02 -3.51
N ARG A 183 -21.48 16.45 -2.85
CA ARG A 183 -22.06 17.79 -3.08
C ARG A 183 -21.14 18.93 -2.64
N ASN A 184 -20.48 18.80 -1.50
CA ASN A 184 -19.67 19.88 -0.95
C ASN A 184 -18.24 19.92 -1.50
N LEU A 185 -17.74 18.82 -2.09
CA LEU A 185 -16.37 18.73 -2.64
C LEU A 185 -16.32 18.48 -4.14
N ASP A 186 -17.46 18.60 -4.83
CA ASP A 186 -17.59 18.41 -6.28
C ASP A 186 -17.03 17.04 -6.73
N LEU A 187 -17.43 15.98 -6.04
CA LEU A 187 -17.04 14.60 -6.31
C LEU A 187 -18.25 13.75 -6.69
N ASN A 188 -18.01 12.56 -7.24
CA ASN A 188 -19.01 11.51 -7.48
C ASN A 188 -18.48 10.15 -7.00
N ILE A 189 -18.29 10.04 -5.69
CA ILE A 189 -17.85 8.80 -5.03
C ILE A 189 -19.07 7.89 -4.85
N THR A 190 -18.97 6.66 -5.35
CA THR A 190 -19.99 5.61 -5.24
C THR A 190 -19.51 4.37 -4.50
N ASP A 191 -18.22 4.32 -4.18
CA ASP A 191 -17.61 3.19 -3.49
C ASP A 191 -17.14 3.63 -2.10
N PHE A 192 -17.42 2.84 -1.08
CA PHE A 192 -16.99 3.14 0.28
C PHE A 192 -16.66 1.88 1.07
N ALA A 193 -15.95 2.05 2.17
CA ALA A 193 -15.78 1.05 3.21
C ALA A 193 -15.93 1.71 4.58
N THR A 194 -16.64 1.05 5.50
CA THR A 194 -16.76 1.48 6.90
C THR A 194 -16.06 0.47 7.79
N VAL A 195 -15.21 0.96 8.70
CA VAL A 195 -14.48 0.15 9.66
C VAL A 195 -14.67 0.71 11.08
N ASN A 196 -14.77 -0.16 12.06
CA ASN A 196 -14.71 0.20 13.48
C ASN A 196 -13.32 -0.09 14.06
N PHE A 197 -13.11 0.21 15.34
CA PHE A 197 -11.82 0.02 16.01
C PHE A 197 -11.37 -1.45 16.00
N LYS A 198 -12.32 -2.38 16.24
CA LYS A 198 -11.98 -3.79 16.23
C LYS A 198 -11.56 -4.29 14.86
N ALA A 199 -12.30 -3.97 13.83
CA ALA A 199 -11.95 -4.35 12.44
C ALA A 199 -10.58 -3.79 12.02
N LEU A 200 -10.26 -2.55 12.43
CA LEU A 200 -8.94 -1.96 12.17
C LEU A 200 -7.83 -2.72 12.93
N ALA A 201 -8.05 -3.06 14.21
CA ALA A 201 -7.09 -3.84 14.99
C ALA A 201 -6.87 -5.23 14.37
N ASP A 202 -7.96 -5.94 14.07
CA ASP A 202 -7.91 -7.28 13.48
C ASP A 202 -7.20 -7.26 12.11
N ALA A 203 -7.36 -6.19 11.31
CA ALA A 203 -6.64 -6.00 10.05
C ALA A 203 -5.13 -5.95 10.25
N VAL A 204 -4.68 -5.17 11.23
CA VAL A 204 -3.26 -5.03 11.56
C VAL A 204 -2.70 -6.36 12.07
N ASP A 205 -3.43 -7.06 12.94
CA ASP A 205 -3.00 -8.34 13.51
C ASP A 205 -2.91 -9.45 12.46
N VAL A 206 -3.83 -9.50 11.49
CA VAL A 206 -3.76 -10.42 10.34
C VAL A 206 -2.47 -10.22 9.54
N LEU A 207 -2.01 -8.98 9.42
CA LEU A 207 -0.75 -8.64 8.75
C LEU A 207 0.48 -9.00 9.60
N GLY A 208 0.30 -9.24 10.90
CA GLY A 208 1.40 -9.45 11.85
C GLY A 208 2.02 -8.14 12.34
N GLY A 209 1.22 -7.09 12.35
CA GLY A 209 1.60 -5.74 12.75
C GLY A 209 2.03 -4.85 11.58
N ILE A 210 2.15 -3.56 11.87
CA ILE A 210 2.57 -2.52 10.91
C ILE A 210 3.69 -1.66 11.50
N PRO A 211 4.69 -1.23 10.70
CA PRO A 211 5.74 -0.34 11.18
C PRO A 211 5.21 1.09 11.34
N LEU A 212 5.32 1.64 12.53
CA LEU A 212 5.02 3.04 12.85
C LEU A 212 6.11 3.65 13.72
N THR A 213 6.24 4.99 13.70
CA THR A 213 7.27 5.72 14.42
C THR A 213 6.63 6.61 15.47
N ILE A 214 7.16 6.56 16.69
CA ILE A 214 6.84 7.46 17.80
C ILE A 214 7.89 8.57 17.78
N ASN A 215 7.49 9.81 17.50
CA ASN A 215 8.42 10.90 17.19
C ASN A 215 8.77 11.78 18.41
N SER A 216 8.00 11.74 19.49
CA SER A 216 8.23 12.57 20.66
C SER A 216 7.74 11.91 21.96
N GLU A 217 8.29 12.37 23.10
CA GLU A 217 7.86 11.91 24.43
C GLU A 217 6.38 12.21 24.69
N LYS A 218 5.88 13.33 24.21
CA LYS A 218 4.45 13.68 24.32
C LYS A 218 3.56 12.71 23.54
N GLU A 219 4.00 12.30 22.33
CA GLU A 219 3.32 11.29 21.53
C GLU A 219 3.34 9.92 22.22
N LEU A 220 4.50 9.55 22.80
CA LEU A 220 4.69 8.32 23.56
C LEU A 220 3.73 8.23 24.75
N GLN A 221 3.63 9.30 25.55
CA GLN A 221 2.72 9.35 26.70
C GLN A 221 1.26 9.18 26.27
N ASN A 222 0.81 9.99 25.30
CA ASN A 222 -0.55 9.90 24.78
C ASN A 222 -0.85 8.51 24.19
N LEU A 223 0.07 7.95 23.42
CA LEU A 223 -0.06 6.61 22.85
C LEU A 223 -0.28 5.57 23.95
N ASN A 224 0.55 5.59 24.98
CA ASN A 224 0.47 4.63 26.09
C ASN A 224 -0.86 4.71 26.88
N ASP A 225 -1.43 5.90 27.01
CA ASP A 225 -2.75 6.08 27.61
C ASP A 225 -3.86 5.48 26.74
N TYR A 226 -3.79 5.71 25.43
CA TYR A 226 -4.74 5.13 24.47
C TYR A 226 -4.58 3.61 24.32
N ILE A 227 -3.36 3.04 24.44
CA ILE A 227 -3.16 1.58 24.44
C ILE A 227 -3.93 0.93 25.60
N GLY A 228 -3.82 1.50 26.81
CA GLY A 228 -4.60 1.01 27.95
C GLY A 228 -6.11 1.02 27.70
N ASN A 229 -6.61 2.09 27.10
CA ASN A 229 -8.02 2.21 26.70
C ASN A 229 -8.42 1.17 25.64
N MET A 230 -7.58 0.95 24.61
CA MET A 230 -7.87 -0.03 23.56
C MET A 230 -7.84 -1.47 24.05
N ASN A 231 -6.93 -1.80 24.96
CA ASN A 231 -6.91 -3.11 25.63
C ASN A 231 -8.22 -3.38 26.38
N HIS A 232 -8.82 -2.35 26.98
CA HIS A 232 -10.12 -2.48 27.64
C HIS A 232 -11.27 -2.65 26.64
N ILE A 233 -11.30 -1.85 25.54
CA ILE A 233 -12.40 -1.84 24.56
C ILE A 233 -12.41 -3.11 23.69
N ASN A 234 -11.27 -3.44 23.08
CA ASN A 234 -11.15 -4.56 22.13
C ASN A 234 -10.82 -5.88 22.81
N GLY A 235 -10.43 -5.84 24.08
CA GLY A 235 -9.76 -6.94 24.78
C GLY A 235 -8.28 -7.01 24.41
N GLY A 236 -7.52 -7.82 25.15
CA GLY A 236 -6.10 -8.02 24.90
C GLY A 236 -5.20 -7.38 25.95
N ASN A 237 -3.90 -7.47 25.72
CA ASN A 237 -2.87 -6.95 26.62
C ASN A 237 -1.67 -6.44 25.80
N SER A 238 -1.93 -5.55 24.86
CA SER A 238 -0.88 -4.92 24.07
C SER A 238 0.06 -4.13 24.97
N PRO A 239 1.38 -4.35 24.86
CA PRO A 239 2.37 -3.69 25.72
C PRO A 239 2.46 -2.20 25.41
N LYS A 240 2.80 -1.42 26.44
CA LYS A 240 3.16 -0.01 26.31
C LYS A 240 4.59 0.11 25.81
N PHE A 241 4.92 1.24 25.19
CA PHE A 241 6.26 1.55 24.74
C PHE A 241 7.04 2.33 25.81
N GLU A 242 8.35 2.09 25.91
CA GLU A 242 9.22 2.75 26.89
C GLU A 242 9.95 3.97 26.30
N LYS A 243 10.13 4.01 24.99
CA LYS A 243 10.96 5.02 24.29
C LYS A 243 10.30 5.42 22.97
N THR A 244 10.69 6.61 22.50
CA THR A 244 10.47 7.02 21.11
C THR A 244 11.25 6.12 20.15
N GLY A 245 10.78 5.98 18.89
CA GLY A 245 11.42 5.14 17.89
C GLY A 245 10.43 4.46 16.95
N THR A 246 10.95 3.63 16.06
CA THR A 246 10.15 2.86 15.11
C THR A 246 9.96 1.43 15.60
N TYR A 247 8.71 1.01 15.66
CA TYR A 247 8.32 -0.32 16.16
C TYR A 247 7.31 -0.97 15.21
N THR A 248 7.14 -2.28 15.35
CA THR A 248 6.00 -2.99 14.74
C THR A 248 4.85 -2.94 15.72
N PHE A 249 3.80 -2.21 15.37
CA PHE A 249 2.60 -2.05 16.19
C PHE A 249 1.64 -3.18 15.93
N ASP A 250 1.07 -3.76 16.99
CA ASP A 250 -0.08 -4.64 16.92
C ASP A 250 -1.39 -3.88 16.66
N GLY A 251 -2.50 -4.60 16.58
CA GLY A 251 -3.80 -3.99 16.26
C GLY A 251 -4.24 -2.93 17.25
N ASN A 252 -4.19 -3.21 18.56
CA ASN A 252 -4.60 -2.24 19.58
C ASN A 252 -3.67 -1.03 19.64
N GLN A 253 -2.36 -1.24 19.47
CA GLN A 253 -1.37 -0.16 19.40
C GLN A 253 -1.61 0.75 18.19
N ALA A 254 -1.90 0.17 17.02
CA ALA A 254 -2.19 0.93 15.81
C ALA A 254 -3.48 1.75 15.91
N VAL A 255 -4.54 1.16 16.48
CA VAL A 255 -5.77 1.90 16.77
C VAL A 255 -5.52 3.02 17.77
N ALA A 256 -4.80 2.75 18.88
CA ALA A 256 -4.41 3.74 19.86
C ALA A 256 -3.69 4.92 19.22
N TYR A 257 -2.72 4.64 18.35
CA TYR A 257 -1.97 5.65 17.60
C TYR A 257 -2.88 6.53 16.72
N SER A 258 -3.85 5.93 16.03
CA SER A 258 -4.82 6.65 15.19
C SER A 258 -5.78 7.57 15.99
N ARG A 259 -5.87 7.39 17.31
CA ARG A 259 -6.77 8.13 18.21
C ARG A 259 -6.11 9.28 18.94
N ILE A 260 -4.79 9.44 18.89
CA ILE A 260 -4.06 10.50 19.59
C ILE A 260 -4.60 11.88 19.18
N ARG A 261 -5.05 12.67 20.16
CA ARG A 261 -5.64 14.02 19.94
C ARG A 261 -4.82 15.15 20.58
N TYR A 262 -4.15 14.88 21.70
CA TYR A 262 -3.52 15.90 22.54
C TYR A 262 -2.11 16.25 22.09
N MET A 263 -1.95 16.44 20.75
CA MET A 263 -0.71 16.86 20.12
C MET A 263 -0.82 18.30 19.63
N GLU A 264 0.32 18.93 19.39
CA GLU A 264 0.36 20.19 18.65
C GLU A 264 -0.24 19.97 17.25
N GLY A 265 -1.18 20.86 16.86
CA GLY A 265 -1.96 20.68 15.64
C GLY A 265 -3.30 19.97 15.83
N GLY A 266 -3.63 19.43 17.03
CA GLY A 266 -4.96 18.90 17.36
C GLY A 266 -5.51 17.89 16.37
N ASP A 267 -6.60 18.23 15.69
CA ASP A 267 -7.28 17.35 14.72
C ASP A 267 -6.44 17.07 13.46
N HIS A 268 -5.55 18.00 13.06
CA HIS A 268 -4.59 17.77 11.97
C HIS A 268 -3.59 16.66 12.31
N ALA A 269 -3.07 16.67 13.54
CA ALA A 269 -2.16 15.63 14.01
C ALA A 269 -2.84 14.27 14.00
N ARG A 270 -4.10 14.18 14.51
CA ARG A 270 -4.89 12.95 14.48
C ARG A 270 -5.14 12.45 13.06
N ALA A 271 -5.55 13.31 12.15
CA ALA A 271 -5.77 12.94 10.76
C ALA A 271 -4.47 12.44 10.08
N ASN A 272 -3.31 12.96 10.49
CA ASN A 272 -2.02 12.45 10.04
C ASN A 272 -1.74 11.04 10.58
N HIS A 273 -1.96 10.80 11.88
CA HIS A 273 -1.81 9.47 12.48
C HIS A 273 -2.70 8.43 11.78
N GLN A 274 -3.95 8.78 11.48
CA GLN A 274 -4.88 7.90 10.74
C GLN A 274 -4.34 7.55 9.35
N ARG A 275 -3.77 8.51 8.61
CA ARG A 275 -3.13 8.24 7.31
C ARG A 275 -1.91 7.34 7.44
N LEU A 276 -1.05 7.58 8.44
CA LEU A 276 0.15 6.75 8.69
C LEU A 276 -0.22 5.30 8.99
N VAL A 277 -1.27 5.05 9.79
CA VAL A 277 -1.78 3.70 10.02
C VAL A 277 -2.26 3.05 8.72
N LEU A 278 -3.06 3.76 7.92
CA LEU A 278 -3.55 3.24 6.64
C LEU A 278 -2.41 2.96 5.65
N GLU A 279 -1.42 3.84 5.57
CA GLU A 279 -0.20 3.64 4.76
C GLU A 279 0.60 2.43 5.24
N GLY A 280 0.73 2.25 6.56
CA GLY A 280 1.36 1.09 7.18
C GLY A 280 0.68 -0.22 6.78
N ILE A 281 -0.65 -0.26 6.86
CA ILE A 281 -1.47 -1.39 6.42
C ILE A 281 -1.26 -1.66 4.93
N MET A 282 -1.40 -0.65 4.08
CA MET A 282 -1.25 -0.78 2.64
C MET A 282 0.14 -1.28 2.23
N ASN A 283 1.19 -0.73 2.83
CA ASN A 283 2.57 -1.08 2.52
C ASN A 283 2.91 -2.50 3.01
N THR A 284 2.39 -2.90 4.17
CA THR A 284 2.58 -4.25 4.71
C THR A 284 1.79 -5.28 3.89
N ALA A 285 0.53 -4.98 3.53
CA ALA A 285 -0.29 -5.84 2.69
C ALA A 285 0.33 -6.07 1.29
N LYS A 286 0.90 -5.04 0.67
CA LYS A 286 1.63 -5.17 -0.61
C LYS A 286 2.80 -6.16 -0.53
N LYS A 287 3.49 -6.23 0.61
CA LYS A 287 4.61 -7.16 0.84
C LYS A 287 4.14 -8.58 1.15
N GLN A 288 2.87 -8.77 1.52
CA GLN A 288 2.30 -10.04 1.97
C GLN A 288 1.03 -10.41 1.18
N PRO A 289 1.11 -10.61 -0.15
CA PRO A 289 -0.08 -10.83 -0.99
C PRO A 289 -0.90 -12.05 -0.60
N LEU A 290 -0.29 -13.07 0.01
CA LEU A 290 -1.00 -14.28 0.48
C LEU A 290 -1.93 -14.00 1.67
N LYS A 291 -1.68 -12.95 2.45
CA LYS A 291 -2.55 -12.55 3.56
C LYS A 291 -3.73 -11.68 3.13
N LEU A 292 -3.74 -11.19 1.88
CA LEU A 292 -4.80 -10.31 1.37
C LEU A 292 -6.19 -10.93 1.47
N GLY A 293 -6.33 -12.22 1.16
CA GLY A 293 -7.60 -12.93 1.27
C GLY A 293 -8.13 -12.95 2.71
N LYS A 294 -7.25 -13.25 3.67
CA LYS A 294 -7.59 -13.23 5.10
C LYS A 294 -7.89 -11.82 5.59
N LEU A 295 -7.10 -10.83 5.16
CA LEU A 295 -7.32 -9.42 5.49
C LEU A 295 -8.72 -8.95 5.08
N ILE A 296 -9.11 -9.21 3.83
CA ILE A 296 -10.41 -8.85 3.30
C ILE A 296 -11.54 -9.51 4.10
N SER A 297 -11.43 -10.81 4.40
CA SER A 297 -12.47 -11.54 5.15
C SER A 297 -12.54 -11.17 6.64
N THR A 298 -11.57 -10.44 7.16
CA THR A 298 -11.54 -10.03 8.58
C THR A 298 -12.08 -8.61 8.77
N VAL A 299 -11.86 -7.74 7.78
CA VAL A 299 -12.16 -6.29 7.90
C VAL A 299 -13.52 -5.94 7.32
N LEU A 300 -13.95 -6.68 6.34
CA LEU A 300 -15.16 -6.44 5.54
C LEU A 300 -16.14 -7.60 5.66
#